data_38498755c82c0f81dbe9234dd0e0d082
#
_entry.id   38498755c82c0f81dbe9234dd0e0d082
#
_cell.length_a   1.000
_cell.length_b   1.000
_cell.length_c   1.000
_cell.angle_alpha   90.00
_cell.angle_beta   90.00
_cell.angle_gamma   90.00
#
_symmetry.space_group_name_H-M   'P 1'
#
loop_
_entity.id
_entity.type
_entity.pdbx_description
1 polymer ?
#
loop_
_entity_poly.entity_id
_entity_poly.type
_entity_poly.pdbx_seq_one_letter_code
_entity_poly.pdbx_strand_id
1 'polypeptide(L)'
;MKDFLNDLIYDPNPAPLTEPRFQMESVEDLPKSERFSLTCNGTERPVYWTDSFNYVPVVVDEQEELDITVTIHDEFQEVVIRPTSYGIHFEQEGNKLYIHLDQPMKFTIETDGGLHNALFVLCSRRIPKPENTTIYFEKGKAYNVGVLTLKPNDTVYVEEGAVVSGCVYADHCDNISIVGNGIINGACWHLPDSNADRFFIYLKWCNNVRLEGFTAVDGPSWHVVPAACDHVLIDNINVMSRIVTGDGIDVTSSRFVEIKNCFIRATDDCICIKSHALIGDTSTVREVTKVHAHHNVIWNAEPGNAIEIGYGLQAEVHDLLFEENDIIHCQYEGNMGGAAISIHQADGGHIHDIHYKNIRIEQAEQKLFDIKTLLCKYTMQWEKGMIDDIHFENITVMNGDFPVSTIRGFQTPEREVRPHDIYFDNINILGKHCKTFQDLRLMNELANDIYIDGERTFVQNKF
;
A
#
# COMPACT_ATOMS: atom_id res chain seq x y z
N MET A 1 19.15 29.58 -8.93
CA MET A 1 19.10 28.12 -8.97
C MET A 1 19.16 27.49 -7.57
N LYS A 2 20.10 27.86 -6.69
CA LYS A 2 20.07 27.42 -5.27
C LYS A 2 18.78 27.84 -4.52
N ASP A 3 18.29 29.04 -4.79
CA ASP A 3 17.08 29.55 -4.13
C ASP A 3 15.82 28.80 -4.59
N PHE A 4 15.74 28.40 -5.86
CA PHE A 4 14.62 27.59 -6.40
C PHE A 4 14.56 26.18 -5.78
N LEU A 5 15.70 25.56 -5.48
CA LEU A 5 15.74 24.27 -4.79
C LEU A 5 15.35 24.41 -3.31
N ASN A 6 15.67 25.52 -2.67
CA ASN A 6 15.25 25.77 -1.29
C ASN A 6 13.72 25.95 -1.15
N ASP A 7 13.08 26.52 -2.17
CA ASP A 7 11.60 26.64 -2.20
C ASP A 7 10.88 25.31 -2.54
N LEU A 8 11.62 24.34 -3.06
CA LEU A 8 11.13 22.98 -3.36
C LEU A 8 11.44 21.97 -2.25
N ILE A 9 12.28 22.33 -1.29
CA ILE A 9 12.57 21.45 -0.15
C ILE A 9 11.28 21.37 0.68
N TYR A 10 10.67 20.21 0.66
CA TYR A 10 9.68 19.80 1.66
C TYR A 10 10.27 20.06 3.05
N ASP A 11 9.68 21.00 3.81
CA ASP A 11 10.06 21.20 5.20
C ASP A 11 9.59 19.95 5.98
N PRO A 12 10.48 19.05 6.34
CA PRO A 12 10.08 17.81 7.01
C PRO A 12 9.75 18.03 8.48
N ASN A 13 9.65 19.27 8.94
CA ASN A 13 9.57 19.57 10.37
C ASN A 13 8.48 20.60 10.72
N PRO A 14 7.20 20.31 10.45
CA PRO A 14 6.15 21.04 11.12
C PRO A 14 6.25 20.76 12.62
N ALA A 15 5.73 21.68 13.45
CA ALA A 15 5.79 21.53 14.89
C ALA A 15 5.03 20.25 15.32
N PRO A 16 5.68 19.29 15.98
CA PRO A 16 5.04 18.05 16.34
C PRO A 16 3.81 18.31 17.20
N LEU A 17 2.69 17.65 16.89
CA LEU A 17 1.57 17.59 17.81
C LEU A 17 2.07 17.03 19.13
N THR A 18 1.94 17.78 20.18
CA THR A 18 2.41 17.37 21.51
C THR A 18 1.43 16.42 22.19
N GLU A 19 0.13 16.51 21.83
CA GLU A 19 -0.94 15.71 22.43
C GLU A 19 -1.97 15.23 21.39
N PRO A 20 -2.56 14.04 21.58
CA PRO A 20 -3.69 13.56 20.78
C PRO A 20 -4.89 14.52 20.89
N ARG A 21 -5.66 14.63 19.80
CA ARG A 21 -6.83 15.52 19.73
C ARG A 21 -8.03 15.04 20.55
N PHE A 22 -8.15 13.75 20.74
CA PHE A 22 -9.17 13.11 21.56
C PHE A 22 -8.66 11.81 22.16
N GLN A 23 -9.38 11.28 23.10
CA GLN A 23 -9.16 9.96 23.70
C GLN A 23 -10.41 9.12 23.50
N MET A 24 -10.23 7.83 23.24
CA MET A 24 -11.32 6.88 23.19
C MET A 24 -11.63 6.38 24.61
N GLU A 25 -12.90 6.38 25.00
CA GLU A 25 -13.34 5.87 26.31
C GLU A 25 -13.62 4.36 26.25
N SER A 26 -14.07 3.89 25.07
CA SER A 26 -14.39 2.48 24.84
C SER A 26 -14.20 2.07 23.39
N VAL A 27 -14.25 0.77 23.11
CA VAL A 27 -14.27 0.22 21.73
C VAL A 27 -15.54 0.63 20.97
N GLU A 28 -16.61 1.00 21.69
CA GLU A 28 -17.86 1.46 21.11
C GLU A 28 -17.75 2.86 20.47
N ASP A 29 -16.67 3.60 20.75
CA ASP A 29 -16.41 4.91 20.15
C ASP A 29 -15.95 4.82 18.69
N LEU A 30 -15.60 3.62 18.20
CA LEU A 30 -15.39 3.41 16.78
C LEU A 30 -16.73 3.56 16.04
N PRO A 31 -16.83 4.46 15.05
CA PRO A 31 -18.06 4.65 14.29
C PRO A 31 -18.48 3.34 13.62
N LYS A 32 -19.75 2.98 13.75
CA LYS A 32 -20.32 1.78 13.14
C LYS A 32 -21.03 2.13 11.84
N SER A 33 -20.99 1.18 10.90
CA SER A 33 -21.69 1.30 9.64
C SER A 33 -23.19 1.28 9.85
N GLU A 34 -23.89 2.24 9.23
CA GLU A 34 -25.34 2.19 9.06
C GLU A 34 -25.73 1.49 7.75
N ARG A 35 -24.75 1.29 6.85
CA ARG A 35 -24.96 0.76 5.50
C ARG A 35 -24.90 -0.76 5.42
N PHE A 36 -24.07 -1.37 6.25
CA PHE A 36 -23.85 -2.82 6.24
C PHE A 36 -23.93 -3.42 7.63
N SER A 37 -24.47 -4.62 7.69
CA SER A 37 -24.30 -5.53 8.82
C SER A 37 -23.81 -6.89 8.33
N LEU A 38 -23.03 -7.58 9.17
CA LEU A 38 -22.42 -8.86 8.82
C LEU A 38 -22.54 -9.87 9.97
N THR A 39 -22.89 -11.10 9.62
CA THR A 39 -22.72 -12.25 10.51
C THR A 39 -21.74 -13.23 9.88
N CYS A 40 -20.91 -13.87 10.70
CA CYS A 40 -20.05 -14.97 10.31
C CYS A 40 -20.31 -16.16 11.25
N ASN A 41 -20.63 -17.31 10.68
CA ASN A 41 -21.01 -18.52 11.41
C ASN A 41 -22.12 -18.24 12.43
N GLY A 42 -23.13 -17.45 12.02
CA GLY A 42 -24.25 -17.05 12.87
C GLY A 42 -23.95 -16.02 13.96
N THR A 43 -22.69 -15.57 14.07
CA THR A 43 -22.27 -14.55 15.05
C THR A 43 -22.14 -13.19 14.38
N GLU A 44 -22.78 -12.17 14.95
CA GLU A 44 -22.66 -10.79 14.48
C GLU A 44 -21.24 -10.27 14.64
N ARG A 45 -20.74 -9.57 13.61
CA ARG A 45 -19.43 -8.89 13.61
C ARG A 45 -19.63 -7.39 13.44
N PRO A 46 -18.98 -6.55 14.25
CA PRO A 46 -19.13 -5.10 14.14
C PRO A 46 -18.54 -4.61 12.82
N VAL A 47 -19.37 -3.99 11.99
CA VAL A 47 -18.94 -3.29 10.78
C VAL A 47 -18.66 -1.84 11.16
N TYR A 48 -17.45 -1.38 10.90
CA TYR A 48 -17.00 -0.02 11.22
C TYR A 48 -17.06 0.89 10.00
N TRP A 49 -17.11 2.19 10.25
CA TRP A 49 -17.17 3.26 9.24
C TRP A 49 -16.07 4.31 9.45
N THR A 50 -15.50 4.84 8.35
CA THR A 50 -14.38 5.82 8.38
C THR A 50 -14.62 7.09 7.55
N ASP A 51 -15.84 7.49 7.27
CA ASP A 51 -16.20 8.58 6.33
C ASP A 51 -15.84 8.32 4.84
N SER A 52 -15.21 7.19 4.52
CA SER A 52 -14.81 6.85 3.15
C SER A 52 -15.08 5.41 2.76
N PHE A 53 -15.09 4.49 3.72
CA PHE A 53 -15.32 3.06 3.49
C PHE A 53 -15.82 2.38 4.76
N ASN A 54 -16.42 1.22 4.59
CA ASN A 54 -16.79 0.34 5.67
C ASN A 54 -15.81 -0.83 5.76
N TYR A 55 -15.51 -1.30 6.96
CA TYR A 55 -14.63 -2.45 7.14
C TYR A 55 -15.07 -3.34 8.30
N VAL A 56 -14.81 -4.61 8.18
CA VAL A 56 -15.11 -5.61 9.21
C VAL A 56 -13.97 -6.61 9.33
N PRO A 57 -13.19 -6.59 10.42
CA PRO A 57 -12.30 -7.68 10.76
C PRO A 57 -13.11 -8.92 11.14
N VAL A 58 -12.86 -10.04 10.47
CA VAL A 58 -13.48 -11.33 10.76
C VAL A 58 -12.39 -12.31 11.14
N VAL A 59 -12.37 -12.69 12.40
CA VAL A 59 -11.36 -13.62 12.93
C VAL A 59 -12.02 -14.95 13.23
N VAL A 60 -11.43 -16.01 12.70
CA VAL A 60 -11.88 -17.39 12.89
C VAL A 60 -10.75 -18.27 13.41
N ASP A 61 -11.10 -19.38 14.04
CA ASP A 61 -10.14 -20.32 14.55
C ASP A 61 -9.56 -21.22 13.43
N GLU A 62 -8.48 -21.93 13.73
CA GLU A 62 -7.82 -22.81 12.79
C GLU A 62 -8.80 -23.91 12.32
N GLN A 63 -8.88 -24.18 11.03
CA GLN A 63 -9.78 -25.13 10.36
C GLN A 63 -11.28 -24.77 10.34
N GLU A 64 -11.67 -23.59 10.79
CA GLU A 64 -13.05 -23.13 10.66
C GLU A 64 -13.33 -22.60 9.25
N GLU A 65 -14.41 -23.09 8.60
CA GLU A 65 -14.98 -22.50 7.36
C GLU A 65 -15.81 -21.28 7.72
N LEU A 66 -16.06 -20.41 6.75
CA LEU A 66 -16.77 -19.16 6.99
C LEU A 66 -18.09 -19.11 6.20
N ASP A 67 -19.21 -19.14 6.92
CA ASP A 67 -20.54 -18.82 6.40
C ASP A 67 -20.85 -17.36 6.71
N ILE A 68 -20.67 -16.49 5.73
CA ILE A 68 -20.84 -15.05 5.87
C ILE A 68 -22.20 -14.64 5.30
N THR A 69 -22.98 -13.91 6.09
CA THR A 69 -24.15 -13.21 5.60
C THR A 69 -23.95 -11.71 5.72
N VAL A 70 -24.01 -11.00 4.60
CA VAL A 70 -23.96 -9.53 4.56
C VAL A 70 -25.35 -9.01 4.24
N THR A 71 -25.82 -8.07 5.06
CA THR A 71 -27.06 -7.32 4.77
C THR A 71 -26.67 -5.92 4.35
N ILE A 72 -27.15 -5.49 3.17
CA ILE A 72 -26.95 -4.15 2.62
C ILE A 72 -28.23 -3.36 2.92
N HIS A 73 -28.11 -2.27 3.68
CA HIS A 73 -29.26 -1.49 4.14
C HIS A 73 -29.73 -0.42 3.14
N ASP A 74 -28.85 -0.03 2.22
CA ASP A 74 -29.19 0.89 1.14
C ASP A 74 -29.81 0.15 -0.05
N GLU A 75 -30.51 0.88 -0.93
CA GLU A 75 -30.93 0.37 -2.22
C GLU A 75 -29.71 0.21 -3.15
N PHE A 76 -29.65 -0.89 -3.87
CA PHE A 76 -28.61 -1.17 -4.85
C PHE A 76 -29.17 -2.03 -6.00
N GLN A 77 -28.49 -2.00 -7.14
CA GLN A 77 -28.86 -2.77 -8.34
C GLN A 77 -27.84 -3.86 -8.65
N GLU A 78 -26.56 -3.60 -8.42
CA GLU A 78 -25.45 -4.49 -8.75
C GLU A 78 -24.51 -4.66 -7.55
N VAL A 79 -23.95 -5.85 -7.43
CA VAL A 79 -22.90 -6.17 -6.45
C VAL A 79 -21.70 -6.79 -7.16
N VAL A 80 -20.52 -6.28 -6.86
CA VAL A 80 -19.26 -6.85 -7.29
C VAL A 80 -18.42 -7.21 -6.07
N ILE A 81 -17.84 -8.42 -6.06
CA ILE A 81 -16.86 -8.85 -5.07
C ILE A 81 -15.49 -8.88 -5.72
N ARG A 82 -14.50 -8.23 -5.07
CA ARG A 82 -13.10 -8.20 -5.54
C ARG A 82 -12.13 -8.65 -4.45
N PRO A 83 -11.00 -9.28 -4.78
CA PRO A 83 -10.52 -9.62 -6.13
C PRO A 83 -11.41 -10.64 -6.85
N THR A 84 -11.68 -10.38 -8.12
CA THR A 84 -12.44 -11.34 -8.96
C THR A 84 -11.67 -12.62 -9.22
N SER A 85 -10.33 -12.58 -9.11
CA SER A 85 -9.43 -13.73 -9.17
C SER A 85 -9.70 -14.79 -8.10
N TYR A 86 -10.31 -14.40 -6.98
CA TYR A 86 -10.66 -15.32 -5.91
C TYR A 86 -11.87 -16.21 -6.23
N GLY A 87 -12.66 -15.83 -7.25
CA GLY A 87 -13.84 -16.59 -7.66
C GLY A 87 -14.90 -16.75 -6.56
N ILE A 88 -15.00 -15.75 -5.67
CA ILE A 88 -15.96 -15.79 -4.57
C ILE A 88 -17.37 -15.73 -5.14
N HIS A 89 -18.15 -16.80 -4.89
CA HIS A 89 -19.55 -16.88 -5.26
C HIS A 89 -20.43 -16.46 -4.10
N PHE A 90 -21.56 -15.84 -4.40
CA PHE A 90 -22.59 -15.51 -3.43
C PHE A 90 -23.99 -15.83 -3.96
N GLU A 91 -24.88 -16.17 -3.05
CA GLU A 91 -26.31 -16.21 -3.30
C GLU A 91 -26.94 -14.91 -2.79
N GLN A 92 -27.90 -14.35 -3.53
CA GLN A 92 -28.56 -13.11 -3.14
C GLN A 92 -30.06 -13.37 -2.88
N GLU A 93 -30.54 -12.94 -1.73
CA GLU A 93 -31.96 -12.93 -1.39
C GLU A 93 -32.36 -11.54 -0.87
N GLY A 94 -33.04 -10.77 -1.72
CA GLY A 94 -33.36 -9.38 -1.42
C GLY A 94 -32.10 -8.54 -1.23
N ASN A 95 -31.92 -8.02 -0.03
CA ASN A 95 -30.77 -7.22 0.34
C ASN A 95 -29.68 -7.99 1.11
N LYS A 96 -29.75 -9.31 1.10
CA LYS A 96 -28.78 -10.20 1.76
C LYS A 96 -27.93 -10.95 0.75
N LEU A 97 -26.65 -11.04 1.04
CA LEU A 97 -25.67 -11.85 0.34
C LEU A 97 -25.21 -12.98 1.26
N TYR A 98 -25.23 -14.21 0.75
CA TYR A 98 -24.74 -15.40 1.44
C TYR A 98 -23.48 -15.88 0.73
N ILE A 99 -22.39 -15.93 1.47
CA ILE A 99 -21.03 -16.26 0.98
C ILE A 99 -20.48 -17.40 1.82
N HIS A 100 -20.01 -18.45 1.15
CA HIS A 100 -19.28 -19.54 1.79
C HIS A 100 -17.82 -19.50 1.38
N LEU A 101 -16.90 -19.61 2.35
CA LEU A 101 -15.45 -19.63 2.11
C LEU A 101 -14.82 -20.81 2.88
N ASP A 102 -14.07 -21.64 2.16
CA ASP A 102 -13.31 -22.76 2.74
C ASP A 102 -12.12 -22.30 3.60
N GLN A 103 -11.68 -21.05 3.40
CA GLN A 103 -10.57 -20.43 4.11
C GLN A 103 -10.75 -18.91 4.20
N PRO A 104 -10.13 -18.25 5.18
CA PRO A 104 -10.18 -16.80 5.28
C PRO A 104 -9.58 -16.11 4.05
N MET A 105 -10.31 -15.14 3.51
CA MET A 105 -9.91 -14.28 2.40
C MET A 105 -10.20 -12.83 2.74
N LYS A 106 -9.46 -11.91 2.13
CA LYS A 106 -9.69 -10.47 2.24
C LYS A 106 -10.26 -9.99 0.91
N PHE A 107 -11.45 -9.40 0.95
CA PHE A 107 -12.17 -9.00 -0.25
C PHE A 107 -13.04 -7.77 -0.01
N THR A 108 -13.52 -7.17 -1.09
CA THR A 108 -14.44 -6.03 -1.04
C THR A 108 -15.81 -6.44 -1.55
N ILE A 109 -16.85 -5.77 -1.04
CA ILE A 109 -18.21 -5.80 -1.59
C ILE A 109 -18.53 -4.38 -2.01
N GLU A 110 -18.75 -4.21 -3.31
CA GLU A 110 -18.99 -2.93 -3.96
C GLU A 110 -20.40 -2.94 -4.56
N THR A 111 -21.18 -1.91 -4.28
CA THR A 111 -22.53 -1.75 -4.82
C THR A 111 -22.53 -0.65 -5.87
N ASP A 112 -23.11 -0.93 -7.06
CA ASP A 112 -23.34 0.04 -8.15
C ASP A 112 -22.06 0.79 -8.58
N GLY A 113 -20.89 0.12 -8.51
CA GLY A 113 -19.59 0.72 -8.83
C GLY A 113 -19.15 1.85 -7.88
N GLY A 114 -19.80 1.97 -6.72
CA GLY A 114 -19.50 3.00 -5.73
C GLY A 114 -18.18 2.72 -5.00
N LEU A 115 -17.17 3.53 -5.32
CA LEU A 115 -15.82 3.44 -4.71
C LEU A 115 -15.79 3.95 -3.27
N HIS A 116 -16.56 4.99 -3.00
CA HIS A 116 -16.81 5.46 -1.64
C HIS A 116 -17.94 4.62 -1.05
N ASN A 117 -17.78 4.13 0.16
CA ASN A 117 -18.72 3.27 0.86
C ASN A 117 -18.68 1.77 0.53
N ALA A 118 -17.67 1.26 -0.15
CA ALA A 118 -17.45 -0.18 -0.26
C ALA A 118 -17.28 -0.82 1.14
N LEU A 119 -17.64 -2.10 1.25
CA LEU A 119 -17.38 -2.89 2.45
C LEU A 119 -16.12 -3.73 2.26
N PHE A 120 -15.15 -3.58 3.14
CA PHE A 120 -13.95 -4.41 3.20
C PHE A 120 -14.12 -5.53 4.22
N VAL A 121 -14.19 -6.76 3.74
CA VAL A 121 -14.31 -7.96 4.57
C VAL A 121 -12.91 -8.55 4.77
N LEU A 122 -12.39 -8.44 5.99
CA LEU A 122 -11.00 -8.71 6.32
C LEU A 122 -10.87 -9.98 7.15
N CYS A 123 -11.06 -11.14 6.47
CA CYS A 123 -11.02 -12.43 7.16
C CYS A 123 -9.58 -12.88 7.41
N SER A 124 -9.33 -13.36 8.62
CA SER A 124 -8.02 -13.88 9.03
C SER A 124 -8.15 -15.02 10.06
N ARG A 125 -7.10 -15.83 10.17
CA ARG A 125 -6.97 -16.79 11.26
C ARG A 125 -6.57 -16.06 12.55
N ARG A 126 -7.05 -16.59 13.67
CA ARG A 126 -6.67 -16.09 15.00
C ARG A 126 -5.17 -16.29 15.23
N ILE A 127 -4.50 -15.21 15.58
CA ILE A 127 -3.11 -15.24 16.01
C ILE A 127 -3.10 -15.50 17.52
N PRO A 128 -2.50 -16.58 17.98
CA PRO A 128 -2.38 -16.85 19.41
C PRO A 128 -1.45 -15.85 20.09
N LYS A 129 -1.76 -15.52 21.35
CA LYS A 129 -0.90 -14.64 22.14
C LYS A 129 0.47 -15.29 22.35
N PRO A 130 1.58 -14.65 21.93
CA PRO A 130 2.92 -15.16 22.19
C PRO A 130 3.25 -15.26 23.67
N GLU A 131 3.99 -16.31 24.06
CA GLU A 131 4.41 -16.50 25.45
C GLU A 131 5.31 -15.37 25.97
N ASN A 132 6.14 -14.79 25.09
CA ASN A 132 7.05 -13.69 25.39
C ASN A 132 6.41 -12.30 25.26
N THR A 133 5.07 -12.17 25.32
CA THR A 133 4.37 -10.90 25.24
C THR A 133 4.79 -9.96 26.37
N THR A 134 5.33 -8.78 26.00
CA THR A 134 5.75 -7.75 26.96
C THR A 134 4.70 -6.65 27.11
N ILE A 135 3.91 -6.39 26.06
CA ILE A 135 2.84 -5.38 26.03
C ILE A 135 1.57 -6.07 25.51
N TYR A 136 0.52 -6.05 26.32
CA TYR A 136 -0.74 -6.71 26.00
C TYR A 136 -1.93 -5.77 26.03
N PHE A 137 -2.65 -5.70 24.94
CA PHE A 137 -3.91 -4.99 24.78
C PHE A 137 -5.06 -5.99 24.71
N GLU A 138 -5.84 -6.03 25.78
CA GLU A 138 -6.88 -7.01 26.03
C GLU A 138 -8.18 -6.72 25.28
N LYS A 139 -8.85 -7.74 24.80
CA LYS A 139 -10.17 -7.70 24.16
C LYS A 139 -11.20 -6.82 24.91
N GLY A 140 -12.01 -6.08 24.16
CA GLY A 140 -13.11 -5.26 24.67
C GLY A 140 -12.67 -3.96 25.33
N LYS A 141 -11.41 -3.59 25.22
CA LYS A 141 -10.87 -2.34 25.79
C LYS A 141 -10.29 -1.42 24.73
N ALA A 142 -10.43 -0.12 24.93
CA ALA A 142 -9.72 0.93 24.20
C ALA A 142 -8.54 1.44 25.05
N TYR A 143 -7.40 1.63 24.40
CA TYR A 143 -6.16 2.06 25.02
C TYR A 143 -5.62 3.31 24.32
N ASN A 144 -5.54 4.42 25.05
CA ASN A 144 -5.00 5.67 24.53
C ASN A 144 -3.50 5.74 24.82
N VAL A 145 -2.70 5.33 23.85
CA VAL A 145 -1.24 5.24 24.03
C VAL A 145 -0.51 6.52 23.60
N GLY A 146 -1.20 7.42 22.88
CA GLY A 146 -0.55 8.57 22.27
C GLY A 146 0.52 8.09 21.28
N VAL A 147 1.76 7.98 21.74
CA VAL A 147 2.85 7.32 21.01
C VAL A 147 3.39 6.16 21.84
N LEU A 148 3.12 4.96 21.42
CA LEU A 148 3.70 3.75 22.00
C LEU A 148 5.17 3.62 21.55
N THR A 149 6.10 3.95 22.43
CA THR A 149 7.53 3.79 22.15
C THR A 149 8.01 2.42 22.59
N LEU A 150 8.47 1.62 21.62
CA LEU A 150 8.97 0.27 21.85
C LEU A 150 10.42 0.26 22.30
N LYS A 151 10.80 -0.83 22.91
CA LYS A 151 12.17 -1.15 23.34
C LYS A 151 12.66 -2.44 22.65
N PRO A 152 13.97 -2.68 22.60
CA PRO A 152 14.49 -3.95 22.09
C PRO A 152 13.86 -5.15 22.77
N ASN A 153 13.48 -6.15 21.98
CA ASN A 153 12.79 -7.38 22.37
C ASN A 153 11.33 -7.21 22.84
N ASP A 154 10.69 -6.07 22.57
CA ASP A 154 9.27 -5.92 22.85
C ASP A 154 8.42 -6.78 21.91
N THR A 155 7.48 -7.49 22.49
CA THR A 155 6.40 -8.20 21.80
C THR A 155 5.07 -7.62 22.23
N VAL A 156 4.46 -6.86 21.30
CA VAL A 156 3.14 -6.25 21.48
C VAL A 156 2.10 -7.23 20.95
N TYR A 157 1.14 -7.60 21.78
CA TYR A 157 -0.02 -8.37 21.36
C TYR A 157 -1.30 -7.55 21.46
N VAL A 158 -1.96 -7.34 20.30
CA VAL A 158 -3.25 -6.64 20.20
C VAL A 158 -4.33 -7.68 19.97
N GLU A 159 -5.07 -8.03 21.02
CA GLU A 159 -6.08 -9.07 20.95
C GLU A 159 -7.27 -8.65 20.06
N GLU A 160 -7.91 -9.62 19.38
CA GLU A 160 -9.17 -9.40 18.66
C GLU A 160 -10.18 -8.64 19.52
N GLY A 161 -10.73 -7.53 19.02
CA GLY A 161 -11.67 -6.68 19.75
C GLY A 161 -11.03 -5.70 20.71
N ALA A 162 -9.69 -5.61 20.77
CA ALA A 162 -8.98 -4.50 21.40
C ALA A 162 -8.78 -3.36 20.40
N VAL A 163 -8.79 -2.13 20.86
CA VAL A 163 -8.48 -0.93 20.07
C VAL A 163 -7.34 -0.15 20.74
N VAL A 164 -6.27 0.07 20.01
CA VAL A 164 -5.13 0.89 20.44
C VAL A 164 -5.19 2.22 19.71
N SER A 165 -5.56 3.30 20.41
CA SER A 165 -5.63 4.65 19.87
C SER A 165 -4.29 5.36 20.03
N GLY A 166 -3.60 5.64 18.94
CA GLY A 166 -2.30 6.29 18.94
C GLY A 166 -1.40 5.82 17.81
N CYS A 167 -0.12 6.18 17.89
CA CYS A 167 0.95 5.79 16.96
C CYS A 167 1.95 4.86 17.64
N VAL A 168 2.75 4.16 16.83
CA VAL A 168 3.84 3.30 17.32
C VAL A 168 5.17 3.84 16.82
N TYR A 169 6.16 3.87 17.69
CA TYR A 169 7.52 4.30 17.37
C TYR A 169 8.56 3.34 17.95
N ALA A 170 9.56 3.01 17.14
CA ALA A 170 10.75 2.29 17.57
C ALA A 170 11.99 2.88 16.90
N ASP A 171 13.08 3.05 17.65
CA ASP A 171 14.36 3.50 17.13
C ASP A 171 15.48 2.67 17.75
N HIS A 172 16.31 2.02 16.90
CA HIS A 172 17.35 1.08 17.30
C HIS A 172 16.82 -0.06 18.21
N CYS A 173 15.66 -0.61 17.85
CA CYS A 173 15.00 -1.67 18.62
C CYS A 173 15.00 -2.98 17.84
N ASP A 174 15.92 -3.89 18.15
CA ASP A 174 15.97 -5.20 17.55
C ASP A 174 14.99 -6.20 18.19
N ASN A 175 14.59 -7.23 17.41
CA ASN A 175 13.70 -8.32 17.82
C ASN A 175 12.35 -7.84 18.35
N ILE A 176 11.72 -6.89 17.66
CA ILE A 176 10.40 -6.39 18.03
C ILE A 176 9.30 -7.09 17.22
N SER A 177 8.16 -7.27 17.87
CA SER A 177 6.97 -7.84 17.22
C SER A 177 5.72 -7.05 17.61
N ILE A 178 4.86 -6.80 16.63
CA ILE A 178 3.50 -6.29 16.83
C ILE A 178 2.57 -7.30 16.17
N VAL A 179 1.84 -8.05 16.95
CA VAL A 179 1.04 -9.18 16.45
C VAL A 179 -0.35 -9.23 17.09
N GLY A 180 -1.26 -9.92 16.47
CA GLY A 180 -2.63 -10.11 16.96
C GLY A 180 -3.67 -9.70 15.92
N ASN A 181 -4.96 -9.75 16.29
CA ASN A 181 -6.06 -9.45 15.37
C ASN A 181 -6.88 -8.22 15.81
N GLY A 182 -6.33 -7.37 16.66
CA GLY A 182 -6.98 -6.12 17.10
C GLY A 182 -6.78 -4.96 16.13
N ILE A 183 -7.21 -3.79 16.53
CA ILE A 183 -7.19 -2.55 15.74
C ILE A 183 -6.19 -1.58 16.35
N ILE A 184 -5.29 -1.03 15.52
CA ILE A 184 -4.49 0.16 15.84
C ILE A 184 -5.11 1.31 15.05
N ASN A 185 -5.56 2.37 15.75
CA ASN A 185 -6.29 3.49 15.17
C ASN A 185 -5.53 4.80 15.38
N GLY A 186 -5.15 5.47 14.32
CA GLY A 186 -4.39 6.72 14.36
C GLY A 186 -5.23 8.00 14.32
N ALA A 187 -6.56 7.89 14.25
CA ALA A 187 -7.46 9.04 14.06
C ALA A 187 -7.29 10.16 15.10
N CYS A 188 -6.84 9.83 16.30
CA CYS A 188 -6.57 10.82 17.35
C CYS A 188 -5.45 11.82 17.00
N TRP A 189 -4.65 11.52 15.97
CA TRP A 189 -3.58 12.37 15.46
C TRP A 189 -3.92 13.08 14.15
N HIS A 190 -5.08 12.83 13.54
CA HIS A 190 -5.48 13.51 12.31
C HIS A 190 -5.60 15.03 12.51
N LEU A 191 -5.09 15.80 11.55
CA LEU A 191 -5.32 17.23 11.43
C LEU A 191 -6.27 17.49 10.25
N PRO A 192 -7.30 18.33 10.39
CA PRO A 192 -8.31 18.55 9.34
C PRO A 192 -7.75 19.09 8.03
N ASP A 193 -6.67 19.91 8.10
CA ASP A 193 -6.18 20.72 6.98
C ASP A 193 -4.67 20.57 6.72
N SER A 194 -3.99 19.66 7.38
CA SER A 194 -2.54 19.45 7.21
C SER A 194 -2.13 18.02 7.52
N ASN A 195 -1.07 17.57 6.86
CA ASN A 195 -0.42 16.33 7.23
C ASN A 195 0.14 16.44 8.64
N ALA A 196 -0.15 15.46 9.46
CA ALA A 196 0.53 15.37 10.73
C ALA A 196 1.97 14.91 10.49
N ASP A 197 2.91 15.54 11.19
CA ASP A 197 4.35 15.27 11.08
C ASP A 197 4.74 13.97 11.74
N ARG A 198 3.89 13.00 11.65
CA ARG A 198 4.04 11.76 12.40
C ARG A 198 3.60 10.58 11.58
N PHE A 199 4.53 9.69 11.29
CA PHE A 199 4.18 8.40 10.72
C PHE A 199 3.44 7.54 11.73
N PHE A 200 2.59 6.66 11.25
CA PHE A 200 1.67 5.92 12.10
C PHE A 200 2.38 4.78 12.85
N ILE A 201 3.01 3.85 12.15
CA ILE A 201 3.88 2.80 12.70
C ILE A 201 5.27 3.04 12.13
N TYR A 202 6.09 3.76 12.88
CA TYR A 202 7.42 4.18 12.45
C TYR A 202 8.50 3.39 13.16
N LEU A 203 9.21 2.59 12.39
CA LEU A 203 10.29 1.72 12.88
C LEU A 203 11.60 2.17 12.21
N LYS A 204 12.55 2.64 12.98
CA LYS A 204 13.80 3.21 12.50
C LYS A 204 14.98 2.43 13.04
N TRP A 205 15.90 2.03 12.16
CA TRP A 205 17.11 1.29 12.54
C TRP A 205 16.84 0.03 13.38
N CYS A 206 15.78 -0.71 13.04
CA CYS A 206 15.39 -1.94 13.72
C CYS A 206 15.81 -3.16 12.90
N ASN A 207 16.20 -4.24 13.56
CA ASN A 207 16.51 -5.49 12.92
C ASN A 207 15.67 -6.64 13.50
N ASN A 208 15.23 -7.57 12.67
CA ASN A 208 14.35 -8.66 13.04
C ASN A 208 12.99 -8.16 13.61
N VAL A 209 12.19 -7.62 12.69
CA VAL A 209 10.87 -7.03 12.97
C VAL A 209 9.77 -7.94 12.44
N ARG A 210 8.71 -8.16 13.21
CA ARG A 210 7.50 -8.89 12.81
C ARG A 210 6.26 -8.07 13.05
N LEU A 211 5.52 -7.78 11.98
CA LEU A 211 4.21 -7.14 12.00
C LEU A 211 3.19 -8.12 11.44
N GLU A 212 2.16 -8.53 12.23
CA GLU A 212 1.26 -9.60 11.78
C GLU A 212 -0.16 -9.48 12.31
N GLY A 213 -1.12 -9.54 11.41
CA GLY A 213 -2.54 -9.84 11.64
C GLY A 213 -3.42 -8.66 12.03
N PHE A 214 -2.89 -7.61 12.61
CA PHE A 214 -3.67 -6.47 13.08
C PHE A 214 -4.21 -5.59 11.93
N THR A 215 -5.19 -4.77 12.26
CA THR A 215 -5.73 -3.74 11.38
C THR A 215 -5.20 -2.37 11.79
N ALA A 216 -4.43 -1.72 10.90
CA ALA A 216 -3.94 -0.35 11.06
C ALA A 216 -4.82 0.59 10.22
N VAL A 217 -5.55 1.47 10.88
CA VAL A 217 -6.54 2.34 10.24
C VAL A 217 -6.41 3.79 10.69
N ASP A 218 -6.68 4.71 9.77
CA ASP A 218 -6.72 6.15 10.05
C ASP A 218 -5.41 6.72 10.61
N GLY A 219 -4.26 6.26 10.12
CA GLY A 219 -2.98 6.86 10.45
C GLY A 219 -2.90 8.34 10.07
N PRO A 220 -2.13 9.16 10.80
CA PRO A 220 -2.03 10.60 10.55
C PRO A 220 -1.21 10.97 9.30
N SER A 221 -0.45 10.05 8.75
CA SER A 221 0.39 10.17 7.55
C SER A 221 0.72 8.74 7.08
N TRP A 222 1.89 8.49 6.49
CA TRP A 222 2.33 7.15 6.10
C TRP A 222 2.11 6.12 7.18
N HIS A 223 1.53 4.97 6.81
CA HIS A 223 1.01 4.04 7.82
C HIS A 223 2.06 3.10 8.40
N VAL A 224 2.78 2.35 7.58
CA VAL A 224 3.79 1.39 8.04
C VAL A 224 5.13 1.74 7.41
N VAL A 225 6.05 2.23 8.23
CA VAL A 225 7.31 2.82 7.75
C VAL A 225 8.52 2.14 8.40
N PRO A 226 8.97 1.00 7.86
CA PRO A 226 10.31 0.50 8.19
C PRO A 226 11.36 1.37 7.51
N ALA A 227 12.14 2.10 8.31
CA ALA A 227 13.18 3.03 7.87
C ALA A 227 14.57 2.56 8.30
N ALA A 228 15.44 2.31 7.35
CA ALA A 228 16.78 1.78 7.59
C ALA A 228 16.77 0.48 8.42
N CYS A 229 15.73 -0.35 8.26
CA CYS A 229 15.55 -1.62 8.96
C CYS A 229 16.12 -2.79 8.15
N ASP A 230 16.42 -3.88 8.85
CA ASP A 230 16.83 -5.16 8.25
C ASP A 230 15.94 -6.30 8.76
N HIS A 231 15.63 -7.29 7.90
CA HIS A 231 14.82 -8.47 8.24
C HIS A 231 13.45 -8.10 8.82
N VAL A 232 12.59 -7.55 7.96
CA VAL A 232 11.24 -7.13 8.32
C VAL A 232 10.22 -8.05 7.68
N LEU A 233 9.38 -8.69 8.50
CA LEU A 233 8.22 -9.44 8.05
C LEU A 233 6.95 -8.63 8.32
N ILE A 234 6.18 -8.37 7.26
CA ILE A 234 4.85 -7.76 7.30
C ILE A 234 3.88 -8.78 6.71
N ASP A 235 3.13 -9.46 7.57
CA ASP A 235 2.27 -10.58 7.16
C ASP A 235 0.83 -10.37 7.62
N ASN A 236 -0.10 -10.55 6.70
CA ASN A 236 -1.52 -10.63 7.00
C ASN A 236 -2.10 -9.40 7.74
N ILE A 237 -1.47 -8.23 7.67
CA ILE A 237 -2.03 -6.99 8.23
C ILE A 237 -3.03 -6.36 7.25
N ASN A 238 -3.89 -5.48 7.80
CA ASN A 238 -4.76 -4.63 7.01
C ASN A 238 -4.33 -3.18 7.24
N VAL A 239 -4.03 -2.47 6.16
CA VAL A 239 -3.62 -1.05 6.22
C VAL A 239 -4.63 -0.23 5.45
N MET A 240 -5.27 0.73 6.12
CA MET A 240 -6.33 1.52 5.49
C MET A 240 -6.23 2.99 5.88
N SER A 241 -5.97 3.84 4.89
CA SER A 241 -5.91 5.28 5.05
C SER A 241 -7.08 5.99 4.36
N ARG A 242 -7.34 7.25 4.75
CA ARG A 242 -8.35 8.13 4.12
C ARG A 242 -7.88 9.57 3.96
N ILE A 243 -6.63 9.85 4.24
CA ILE A 243 -6.06 11.20 4.14
C ILE A 243 -5.06 11.26 3.01
N VAL A 244 -4.91 12.44 2.39
CA VAL A 244 -3.80 12.73 1.48
C VAL A 244 -2.48 12.49 2.19
N THR A 245 -1.46 11.93 1.55
CA THR A 245 -0.22 11.43 2.16
C THR A 245 -0.40 10.23 3.10
N GLY A 246 -1.52 9.54 2.98
CA GLY A 246 -1.77 8.31 3.73
C GLY A 246 -1.25 7.09 2.99
N ASP A 247 0.07 7.04 2.73
CA ASP A 247 0.72 5.89 2.12
C ASP A 247 0.49 4.64 2.97
N GLY A 248 0.47 3.48 2.34
CA GLY A 248 0.23 2.21 3.00
C GLY A 248 1.47 1.67 3.70
N ILE A 249 2.40 1.09 2.92
CA ILE A 249 3.64 0.51 3.43
C ILE A 249 4.82 1.14 2.69
N ASP A 250 5.62 1.93 3.41
CA ASP A 250 6.79 2.64 2.88
C ASP A 250 8.09 1.96 3.29
N VAL A 251 8.61 1.10 2.45
CA VAL A 251 9.92 0.50 2.66
C VAL A 251 11.01 1.53 2.35
N THR A 252 11.48 2.23 3.39
CA THR A 252 12.46 3.29 3.22
C THR A 252 13.85 2.80 3.63
N SER A 253 14.80 2.78 2.70
CA SER A 253 16.20 2.43 2.99
C SER A 253 16.37 1.12 3.78
N SER A 254 15.46 0.15 3.58
CA SER A 254 15.39 -1.10 4.34
C SER A 254 15.72 -2.30 3.47
N ARG A 255 16.18 -3.39 4.07
CA ARG A 255 16.64 -4.59 3.36
C ARG A 255 16.04 -5.86 3.95
N PHE A 256 15.90 -6.91 3.12
CA PHE A 256 15.32 -8.20 3.53
C PHE A 256 13.90 -7.98 4.09
N VAL A 257 13.03 -7.38 3.30
CA VAL A 257 11.65 -7.06 3.68
C VAL A 257 10.70 -7.98 2.95
N GLU A 258 9.85 -8.71 3.67
CA GLU A 258 8.76 -9.50 3.10
C GLU A 258 7.42 -8.88 3.47
N ILE A 259 6.56 -8.63 2.45
CA ILE A 259 5.21 -8.07 2.60
C ILE A 259 4.24 -9.04 1.95
N LYS A 260 3.39 -9.70 2.73
CA LYS A 260 2.50 -10.74 2.19
C LYS A 260 1.13 -10.80 2.85
N ASN A 261 0.16 -11.33 2.10
CA ASN A 261 -1.20 -11.59 2.56
C ASN A 261 -1.91 -10.34 3.13
N CYS A 262 -1.44 -9.16 2.78
CA CYS A 262 -1.97 -7.90 3.29
C CYS A 262 -3.16 -7.40 2.46
N PHE A 263 -4.06 -6.66 3.11
CA PHE A 263 -5.02 -5.80 2.44
C PHE A 263 -4.56 -4.36 2.62
N ILE A 264 -4.31 -3.66 1.53
CA ILE A 264 -3.73 -2.31 1.57
C ILE A 264 -4.64 -1.38 0.78
N ARG A 265 -5.32 -0.48 1.48
CA ARG A 265 -6.07 0.62 0.89
C ARG A 265 -5.42 1.94 1.30
N ALA A 266 -4.84 2.64 0.36
CA ALA A 266 -4.15 3.90 0.63
C ALA A 266 -4.67 5.04 -0.25
N THR A 267 -4.71 6.22 0.33
CA THR A 267 -4.92 7.49 -0.36
C THR A 267 -3.57 8.19 -0.49
N ASP A 268 -2.74 7.67 -1.23
CA ASP A 268 -1.41 7.91 -1.75
C ASP A 268 -0.84 6.52 -2.12
N ASP A 269 0.47 6.30 -2.11
CA ASP A 269 1.07 5.05 -2.54
C ASP A 269 0.70 3.86 -1.63
N CYS A 270 0.30 2.72 -2.19
CA CYS A 270 -0.05 1.56 -1.36
C CYS A 270 1.16 0.79 -0.86
N ILE A 271 2.06 0.39 -1.77
CA ILE A 271 3.39 -0.15 -1.44
C ILE A 271 4.41 0.77 -2.09
N CYS A 272 5.24 1.40 -1.29
CA CYS A 272 6.20 2.37 -1.76
C CYS A 272 7.62 2.04 -1.33
N ILE A 273 8.57 2.19 -2.26
CA ILE A 273 9.99 1.96 -2.04
C ILE A 273 10.74 3.29 -2.15
N LYS A 274 11.47 3.64 -1.12
CA LYS A 274 12.23 4.90 -1.02
C LYS A 274 13.64 4.65 -0.48
N SER A 275 14.64 5.40 -0.94
CA SER A 275 16.02 5.32 -0.44
C SER A 275 16.58 6.72 -0.16
N HIS A 276 15.89 7.50 0.68
CA HIS A 276 16.23 8.89 0.95
C HIS A 276 16.37 9.22 2.44
N ALA A 277 16.92 10.40 2.71
CA ALA A 277 16.94 10.94 4.06
C ALA A 277 15.53 11.15 4.59
N LEU A 278 15.15 10.39 5.62
CA LEU A 278 13.81 10.46 6.20
C LEU A 278 13.78 11.47 7.34
N ILE A 279 12.84 12.42 7.28
CA ILE A 279 12.72 13.51 8.25
C ILE A 279 14.07 14.26 8.44
N GLY A 280 14.79 14.52 7.33
CA GLY A 280 16.07 15.22 7.34
C GLY A 280 17.26 14.43 7.92
N ASP A 281 17.05 13.19 8.35
CA ASP A 281 18.12 12.31 8.85
C ASP A 281 18.87 11.66 7.69
N THR A 282 19.96 12.24 7.26
CA THR A 282 20.80 11.73 6.16
C THR A 282 21.47 10.40 6.49
N SER A 283 21.54 10.00 7.75
CA SER A 283 22.09 8.70 8.13
C SER A 283 21.20 7.54 7.68
N THR A 284 19.91 7.80 7.46
CA THR A 284 18.98 6.77 6.96
C THR A 284 19.14 6.47 5.47
N VAL A 285 19.92 7.23 4.72
CA VAL A 285 20.14 6.99 3.28
C VAL A 285 21.02 5.76 3.10
N ARG A 286 20.43 4.68 2.60
CA ARG A 286 21.14 3.46 2.20
C ARG A 286 20.36 2.71 1.13
N GLU A 287 20.97 1.71 0.53
CA GLU A 287 20.34 0.85 -0.46
C GLU A 287 19.04 0.20 0.04
N VAL A 288 18.12 -0.04 -0.87
CA VAL A 288 16.98 -0.94 -0.66
C VAL A 288 17.21 -2.18 -1.52
N THR A 289 17.20 -3.33 -0.89
CA THR A 289 17.44 -4.60 -1.58
C THR A 289 16.70 -5.76 -0.90
N LYS A 290 16.43 -6.81 -1.66
CA LYS A 290 15.75 -8.03 -1.17
C LYS A 290 14.40 -7.73 -0.54
N VAL A 291 13.57 -6.99 -1.31
CA VAL A 291 12.17 -6.77 -0.95
C VAL A 291 11.31 -7.73 -1.76
N HIS A 292 10.45 -8.47 -1.07
CA HIS A 292 9.50 -9.38 -1.68
C HIS A 292 8.08 -9.04 -1.22
N ALA A 293 7.24 -8.52 -2.13
CA ALA A 293 5.85 -8.21 -1.85
C ALA A 293 4.92 -9.12 -2.66
N HIS A 294 4.13 -9.96 -1.99
CA HIS A 294 3.33 -10.97 -2.69
C HIS A 294 2.01 -11.32 -2.01
N HIS A 295 1.05 -11.81 -2.81
CA HIS A 295 -0.28 -12.23 -2.34
C HIS A 295 -1.04 -11.11 -1.60
N ASN A 296 -0.83 -9.86 -2.01
CA ASN A 296 -1.50 -8.71 -1.40
C ASN A 296 -2.70 -8.28 -2.25
N VAL A 297 -3.74 -7.80 -1.59
CA VAL A 297 -4.87 -7.11 -2.20
C VAL A 297 -4.65 -5.60 -2.03
N ILE A 298 -4.60 -4.89 -3.14
CA ILE A 298 -4.20 -3.49 -3.20
C ILE A 298 -5.33 -2.65 -3.78
N TRP A 299 -5.75 -1.63 -3.04
CA TRP A 299 -6.67 -0.60 -3.47
C TRP A 299 -6.00 0.78 -3.34
N ASN A 300 -5.48 1.30 -4.43
CA ASN A 300 -5.06 2.70 -4.46
C ASN A 300 -6.30 3.57 -4.67
N ALA A 301 -6.63 4.35 -3.65
CA ALA A 301 -7.58 5.45 -3.75
C ALA A 301 -6.87 6.71 -4.28
N GLU A 302 -7.58 7.83 -4.40
CA GLU A 302 -6.99 9.09 -4.85
C GLU A 302 -6.20 9.77 -3.72
N PRO A 303 -5.02 10.35 -3.99
CA PRO A 303 -4.08 10.19 -5.12
C PRO A 303 -3.14 8.99 -4.94
N GLY A 304 -2.04 8.95 -5.73
CA GLY A 304 -0.90 8.04 -5.56
C GLY A 304 -0.85 6.87 -6.53
N ASN A 305 -0.15 5.83 -6.14
CA ASN A 305 0.14 4.65 -6.96
C ASN A 305 -0.18 3.36 -6.22
N ALA A 306 -0.48 2.27 -6.94
CA ALA A 306 -0.67 1.01 -6.25
C ALA A 306 0.69 0.41 -5.81
N ILE A 307 1.70 0.43 -6.68
CA ILE A 307 3.08 0.06 -6.35
C ILE A 307 4.00 1.14 -6.90
N GLU A 308 4.75 1.81 -6.01
CA GLU A 308 5.66 2.91 -6.35
C GLU A 308 7.10 2.58 -5.95
N ILE A 309 8.06 2.90 -6.84
CA ILE A 309 9.47 3.08 -6.50
C ILE A 309 9.78 4.56 -6.74
N GLY A 310 9.81 5.36 -5.69
CA GLY A 310 9.96 6.81 -5.83
C GLY A 310 9.38 7.63 -4.67
N TYR A 311 9.45 8.94 -4.73
CA TYR A 311 10.31 9.76 -5.63
C TYR A 311 11.73 9.88 -5.09
N GLY A 312 11.92 9.77 -3.76
CA GLY A 312 13.18 9.96 -3.08
C GLY A 312 14.07 8.72 -3.20
N LEU A 313 15.01 8.73 -4.14
CA LEU A 313 15.87 7.60 -4.46
C LEU A 313 17.34 8.06 -4.52
N GLN A 314 17.91 8.32 -3.33
CA GLN A 314 19.27 8.84 -3.18
C GLN A 314 20.34 7.73 -3.19
N ALA A 315 19.96 6.50 -2.88
CA ALA A 315 20.81 5.32 -2.89
C ALA A 315 20.26 4.26 -3.85
N GLU A 316 21.02 3.20 -4.08
CA GLU A 316 20.69 2.09 -4.96
C GLU A 316 19.42 1.35 -4.52
N VAL A 317 18.61 0.91 -5.49
CA VAL A 317 17.39 0.12 -5.29
C VAL A 317 17.44 -1.07 -6.24
N HIS A 318 17.54 -2.28 -5.71
CA HIS A 318 17.72 -3.47 -6.53
C HIS A 318 17.25 -4.77 -5.85
N ASP A 319 17.17 -5.85 -6.61
CA ASP A 319 16.75 -7.19 -6.14
C ASP A 319 15.38 -7.11 -5.46
N LEU A 320 14.38 -6.56 -6.19
CA LEU A 320 13.01 -6.45 -5.73
C LEU A 320 12.09 -7.37 -6.54
N LEU A 321 11.18 -8.05 -5.84
CA LEU A 321 10.17 -8.91 -6.44
C LEU A 321 8.77 -8.53 -5.92
N PHE A 322 7.89 -8.16 -6.86
CA PHE A 322 6.47 -7.97 -6.62
C PHE A 322 5.71 -9.05 -7.39
N GLU A 323 5.09 -10.01 -6.71
CA GLU A 323 4.42 -11.10 -7.41
C GLU A 323 3.08 -11.51 -6.81
N GLU A 324 2.21 -12.10 -7.63
CA GLU A 324 0.89 -12.60 -7.20
C GLU A 324 0.04 -11.56 -6.44
N ASN A 325 0.17 -10.28 -6.77
CA ASN A 325 -0.62 -9.22 -6.17
C ASN A 325 -1.87 -8.91 -7.00
N ASP A 326 -2.98 -8.64 -6.33
CA ASP A 326 -4.22 -8.16 -6.93
C ASP A 326 -4.38 -6.67 -6.70
N ILE A 327 -4.21 -5.86 -7.74
CA ILE A 327 -4.53 -4.43 -7.74
C ILE A 327 -5.99 -4.31 -8.16
N ILE A 328 -6.89 -4.24 -7.17
CA ILE A 328 -8.34 -4.23 -7.43
C ILE A 328 -8.84 -2.86 -7.88
N HIS A 329 -8.21 -1.78 -7.42
CA HIS A 329 -8.44 -0.41 -7.87
C HIS A 329 -7.14 0.39 -7.92
N CYS A 330 -7.04 1.24 -8.94
CA CYS A 330 -6.07 2.33 -9.02
C CYS A 330 -6.80 3.57 -9.55
N GLN A 331 -7.28 4.41 -8.61
CA GLN A 331 -8.22 5.49 -8.87
C GLN A 331 -7.53 6.72 -9.47
N TYR A 332 -8.26 7.47 -10.29
CA TYR A 332 -7.77 8.67 -10.94
C TYR A 332 -7.64 9.84 -9.97
N GLU A 333 -6.46 10.42 -9.86
CA GLU A 333 -6.16 11.55 -8.97
C GLU A 333 -6.41 12.95 -9.59
N GLY A 334 -6.94 13.01 -10.82
CA GLY A 334 -7.24 14.27 -11.48
C GLY A 334 -6.10 14.88 -12.30
N ASN A 335 -4.85 14.44 -12.15
CA ASN A 335 -3.68 15.05 -12.81
C ASN A 335 -2.82 14.09 -13.65
N MET A 336 -3.17 12.81 -13.74
CA MET A 336 -2.41 11.75 -14.41
C MET A 336 -0.98 11.57 -13.84
N GLY A 337 -0.77 11.89 -12.56
CA GLY A 337 0.53 11.75 -11.88
C GLY A 337 0.83 10.31 -11.47
N GLY A 338 -0.21 9.51 -11.22
CA GLY A 338 -0.11 8.16 -10.71
C GLY A 338 -0.21 7.04 -11.75
N ALA A 339 0.08 5.82 -11.29
CA ALA A 339 -0.05 4.59 -12.07
C ALA A 339 -0.36 3.38 -11.19
N ALA A 340 -0.78 2.28 -11.80
CA ALA A 340 -0.85 1.00 -11.10
C ALA A 340 0.55 0.55 -10.67
N ILE A 341 1.55 0.71 -11.55
CA ILE A 341 2.96 0.43 -11.26
C ILE A 341 3.80 1.61 -11.74
N SER A 342 4.58 2.22 -10.86
CA SER A 342 5.39 3.40 -11.16
C SER A 342 6.83 3.29 -10.65
N ILE A 343 7.73 3.91 -11.38
CA ILE A 343 9.13 4.12 -10.99
C ILE A 343 9.47 5.57 -11.29
N HIS A 344 9.57 6.39 -10.25
CA HIS A 344 9.82 7.82 -10.37
C HIS A 344 11.17 8.20 -9.76
N GLN A 345 12.21 8.18 -10.59
CA GLN A 345 13.58 8.51 -10.17
C GLN A 345 13.78 10.04 -10.15
N ALA A 346 13.74 10.65 -8.98
CA ALA A 346 13.96 12.09 -8.80
C ALA A 346 15.39 12.45 -8.33
N ASP A 347 16.20 11.47 -7.93
CA ASP A 347 17.53 11.65 -7.32
C ASP A 347 18.61 10.84 -8.03
N GLY A 348 19.72 10.56 -7.34
CA GLY A 348 20.92 9.96 -7.93
C GLY A 348 21.08 8.44 -7.80
N GLY A 349 20.15 7.75 -7.12
CA GLY A 349 20.23 6.30 -6.94
C GLY A 349 20.02 5.52 -8.23
N HIS A 350 20.65 4.38 -8.35
CA HIS A 350 20.48 3.46 -9.45
C HIS A 350 19.36 2.47 -9.12
N ILE A 351 18.41 2.28 -10.03
CA ILE A 351 17.29 1.36 -9.90
C ILE A 351 17.44 0.26 -10.93
N HIS A 352 17.59 -1.00 -10.49
CA HIS A 352 17.80 -2.13 -11.39
C HIS A 352 17.40 -3.46 -10.73
N ASP A 353 17.32 -4.53 -11.50
CA ASP A 353 16.94 -5.88 -11.05
C ASP A 353 15.60 -5.84 -10.30
N ILE A 354 14.57 -5.30 -10.99
CA ILE A 354 13.21 -5.16 -10.47
C ILE A 354 12.26 -6.05 -11.25
N HIS A 355 11.54 -6.91 -10.56
CA HIS A 355 10.62 -7.85 -11.15
C HIS A 355 9.18 -7.67 -10.66
N TYR A 356 8.25 -7.54 -11.60
CA TYR A 356 6.81 -7.54 -11.39
C TYR A 356 6.21 -8.77 -12.09
N LYS A 357 5.71 -9.76 -11.33
CA LYS A 357 5.27 -11.06 -11.86
C LYS A 357 3.84 -11.41 -11.46
N ASN A 358 3.08 -11.98 -12.40
CA ASN A 358 1.75 -12.55 -12.10
C ASN A 358 0.82 -11.53 -11.41
N ILE A 359 0.86 -10.26 -11.79
CA ILE A 359 0.02 -9.21 -11.20
C ILE A 359 -1.30 -9.11 -11.97
N ARG A 360 -2.38 -9.01 -11.23
CA ARG A 360 -3.73 -8.79 -11.77
C ARG A 360 -4.17 -7.37 -11.44
N ILE A 361 -4.61 -6.63 -12.45
CA ILE A 361 -5.09 -5.25 -12.35
C ILE A 361 -6.55 -5.23 -12.80
N GLU A 362 -7.49 -5.00 -11.89
CA GLU A 362 -8.90 -5.10 -12.20
C GLU A 362 -9.49 -3.79 -12.70
N GLN A 363 -9.26 -2.69 -11.99
CA GLN A 363 -9.79 -1.38 -12.31
C GLN A 363 -8.67 -0.33 -12.23
N ALA A 364 -8.04 -0.05 -13.37
CA ALA A 364 -7.10 1.05 -13.47
C ALA A 364 -7.81 2.26 -14.11
N GLU A 365 -7.90 3.36 -13.38
CA GLU A 365 -8.29 4.67 -13.88
C GLU A 365 -7.06 5.56 -14.11
N GLN A 366 -5.92 5.20 -13.50
CA GLN A 366 -4.59 5.74 -13.73
C GLN A 366 -3.87 4.98 -14.85
N LYS A 367 -2.66 5.42 -15.22
CA LYS A 367 -1.78 4.66 -16.13
C LYS A 367 -1.54 3.25 -15.60
N LEU A 368 -1.24 2.32 -16.49
CA LEU A 368 -0.76 1.02 -16.05
C LEU A 368 0.69 1.09 -15.56
N PHE A 369 1.54 1.76 -16.37
CA PHE A 369 2.96 1.91 -16.13
C PHE A 369 3.38 3.38 -16.23
N ASP A 370 4.16 3.88 -15.28
CA ASP A 370 4.73 5.21 -15.34
C ASP A 370 6.19 5.19 -14.86
N ILE A 371 7.14 5.11 -15.80
CA ILE A 371 8.57 4.98 -15.52
C ILE A 371 9.26 6.27 -15.94
N LYS A 372 9.80 7.04 -14.99
CA LYS A 372 10.35 8.36 -15.28
C LYS A 372 11.62 8.66 -14.50
N THR A 373 12.57 9.29 -15.18
CA THR A 373 13.59 10.11 -14.53
C THR A 373 13.16 11.57 -14.63
N LEU A 374 13.03 12.28 -13.50
CA LEU A 374 12.40 13.58 -13.45
C LEU A 374 12.99 14.55 -12.45
N LEU A 375 12.63 15.82 -12.59
CA LEU A 375 12.82 16.88 -11.60
C LEU A 375 11.43 17.27 -11.05
N CYS A 376 11.25 17.18 -9.75
CA CYS A 376 9.98 17.54 -9.09
C CYS A 376 10.24 18.20 -7.73
N LYS A 377 9.16 18.54 -7.02
CA LYS A 377 9.24 19.14 -5.67
C LYS A 377 9.93 18.25 -4.62
N TYR A 378 10.02 16.95 -4.88
CA TYR A 378 10.64 15.97 -3.98
C TYR A 378 12.12 15.69 -4.31
N THR A 379 12.67 16.32 -5.34
CA THR A 379 14.08 16.15 -5.73
C THR A 379 15.01 16.69 -4.66
N MET A 380 15.88 15.85 -4.14
CA MET A 380 16.90 16.21 -3.15
C MET A 380 18.30 16.31 -3.75
N GLN A 381 18.54 15.62 -4.86
CA GLN A 381 19.83 15.61 -5.57
C GLN A 381 19.63 16.06 -7.02
N TRP A 382 20.54 16.90 -7.50
CA TRP A 382 20.52 17.32 -8.92
C TRP A 382 20.90 16.20 -9.87
N GLU A 383 21.84 15.35 -9.44
CA GLU A 383 22.23 14.16 -10.17
C GLU A 383 21.05 13.19 -10.31
N LYS A 384 20.89 12.62 -11.49
CA LYS A 384 19.84 11.62 -11.77
C LYS A 384 20.48 10.27 -11.96
N GLY A 385 19.97 9.28 -11.23
CA GLY A 385 20.34 7.89 -11.34
C GLY A 385 19.75 7.22 -12.57
N MET A 386 20.21 6.03 -12.87
CA MET A 386 19.74 5.19 -13.96
C MET A 386 18.54 4.34 -13.53
N ILE A 387 17.71 3.99 -14.48
CA ILE A 387 16.66 2.97 -14.39
C ILE A 387 16.96 1.95 -15.47
N ASP A 388 17.27 0.72 -15.11
CA ASP A 388 17.48 -0.38 -16.06
C ASP A 388 17.13 -1.74 -15.44
N ASP A 389 17.13 -2.79 -16.28
CA ASP A 389 16.84 -4.17 -15.87
C ASP A 389 15.51 -4.31 -15.11
N ILE A 390 14.42 -3.82 -15.74
CA ILE A 390 13.07 -3.81 -15.19
C ILE A 390 12.19 -4.80 -15.94
N HIS A 391 11.59 -5.75 -15.25
CA HIS A 391 10.82 -6.85 -15.81
C HIS A 391 9.36 -6.83 -15.40
N PHE A 392 8.46 -6.83 -16.37
CA PHE A 392 7.02 -7.01 -16.20
C PHE A 392 6.63 -8.33 -16.85
N GLU A 393 6.26 -9.34 -16.07
CA GLU A 393 5.98 -10.69 -16.53
C GLU A 393 4.57 -11.13 -16.11
N ASN A 394 3.76 -11.63 -17.06
CA ASN A 394 2.43 -12.20 -16.80
C ASN A 394 1.50 -11.19 -16.12
N ILE A 395 1.39 -9.96 -16.63
CA ILE A 395 0.47 -8.95 -16.11
C ILE A 395 -0.87 -9.07 -16.83
N THR A 396 -1.96 -9.20 -16.08
CA THR A 396 -3.32 -9.26 -16.61
C THR A 396 -4.11 -8.03 -16.19
N VAL A 397 -4.67 -7.32 -17.17
CA VAL A 397 -5.47 -6.10 -16.97
C VAL A 397 -6.90 -6.35 -17.44
N MET A 398 -7.88 -6.12 -16.56
CA MET A 398 -9.27 -6.48 -16.79
C MET A 398 -10.15 -5.33 -17.28
N ASN A 399 -9.67 -4.09 -17.23
CA ASN A 399 -10.37 -2.93 -17.79
C ASN A 399 -9.58 -2.28 -18.94
N GLY A 400 -10.21 -1.35 -19.66
CA GLY A 400 -9.61 -0.65 -20.81
C GLY A 400 -9.65 0.88 -20.72
N ASP A 401 -10.14 1.45 -19.63
CA ASP A 401 -10.40 2.88 -19.52
C ASP A 401 -9.30 3.64 -18.77
N PHE A 402 -8.04 3.30 -19.06
CA PHE A 402 -6.88 3.93 -18.46
C PHE A 402 -6.12 4.82 -19.47
N PRO A 403 -5.44 5.89 -19.02
CA PRO A 403 -4.64 6.76 -19.87
C PRO A 403 -3.36 6.08 -20.37
N VAL A 404 -2.71 6.73 -21.34
CA VAL A 404 -1.46 6.26 -21.94
C VAL A 404 -0.36 6.15 -20.88
N SER A 405 0.24 4.97 -20.77
CA SER A 405 1.43 4.69 -19.97
C SER A 405 2.66 5.40 -20.52
N THR A 406 3.66 5.69 -19.68
CA THR A 406 4.82 6.48 -20.09
C THR A 406 6.12 5.85 -19.61
N ILE A 407 7.12 5.81 -20.50
CA ILE A 407 8.53 5.65 -20.14
C ILE A 407 9.25 6.92 -20.57
N ARG A 408 9.90 7.62 -19.64
CA ARG A 408 10.50 8.91 -19.90
C ARG A 408 11.88 9.05 -19.29
N GLY A 409 12.87 9.39 -20.12
CA GLY A 409 14.19 9.82 -19.68
C GLY A 409 14.25 11.28 -19.25
N PHE A 410 15.42 11.71 -18.83
CA PHE A 410 15.71 13.08 -18.39
C PHE A 410 16.80 13.69 -19.25
N GLN A 411 16.61 14.90 -19.72
CA GLN A 411 17.58 15.61 -20.55
C GLN A 411 17.76 17.06 -20.12
N THR A 412 19.03 17.47 -20.03
CA THR A 412 19.48 18.86 -19.95
C THR A 412 20.49 19.12 -21.07
N PRO A 413 20.93 20.37 -21.31
CA PRO A 413 21.99 20.63 -22.28
C PRO A 413 23.31 19.91 -21.99
N GLU A 414 23.58 19.57 -20.72
CA GLU A 414 24.83 19.00 -20.27
C GLU A 414 24.76 17.49 -20.04
N ARG A 415 23.54 16.93 -19.88
CA ARG A 415 23.36 15.55 -19.47
C ARG A 415 22.08 14.94 -20.03
N GLU A 416 22.15 13.68 -20.35
CA GLU A 416 21.03 12.85 -20.71
C GLU A 416 21.05 11.54 -19.91
N VAL A 417 19.90 11.15 -19.36
CA VAL A 417 19.68 9.86 -18.67
C VAL A 417 18.50 9.18 -19.34
N ARG A 418 18.74 7.97 -19.85
CA ARG A 418 17.75 7.19 -20.58
C ARG A 418 17.49 5.89 -19.85
N PRO A 419 16.31 5.66 -19.31
CA PRO A 419 15.90 4.31 -18.90
C PRO A 419 16.13 3.31 -20.04
N HIS A 420 16.61 2.11 -19.71
CA HIS A 420 16.89 1.07 -20.72
C HIS A 420 16.73 -0.33 -20.14
N ASP A 421 16.80 -1.34 -21.01
CA ASP A 421 16.64 -2.76 -20.65
C ASP A 421 15.35 -2.99 -19.83
N ILE A 422 14.21 -2.58 -20.44
CA ILE A 422 12.87 -2.73 -19.85
C ILE A 422 12.09 -3.77 -20.64
N TYR A 423 11.59 -4.78 -19.94
CA TYR A 423 11.00 -5.98 -20.52
C TYR A 423 9.52 -6.10 -20.16
N PHE A 424 8.67 -6.34 -21.17
CA PHE A 424 7.24 -6.61 -21.02
C PHE A 424 6.94 -7.96 -21.65
N ASP A 425 6.81 -9.00 -20.84
CA ASP A 425 6.59 -10.37 -21.30
C ASP A 425 5.21 -10.87 -20.86
N ASN A 426 4.44 -11.40 -21.80
CA ASN A 426 3.10 -11.93 -21.58
C ASN A 426 2.14 -10.94 -20.88
N ILE A 427 2.04 -9.73 -21.40
CA ILE A 427 1.09 -8.72 -20.91
C ILE A 427 -0.25 -8.88 -21.62
N ASN A 428 -1.34 -9.00 -20.88
CA ASN A 428 -2.68 -9.21 -21.42
C ASN A 428 -3.62 -8.09 -20.95
N ILE A 429 -4.25 -7.38 -21.89
CA ILE A 429 -5.21 -6.31 -21.62
C ILE A 429 -6.57 -6.71 -22.21
N LEU A 430 -7.61 -6.84 -21.41
CA LEU A 430 -8.95 -7.30 -21.83
C LEU A 430 -8.89 -8.64 -22.59
N GLY A 431 -8.04 -9.57 -22.14
CA GLY A 431 -7.82 -10.87 -22.79
C GLY A 431 -7.04 -10.82 -24.10
N LYS A 432 -6.58 -9.64 -24.53
CA LYS A 432 -5.72 -9.48 -25.71
C LYS A 432 -4.26 -9.46 -25.27
N HIS A 433 -3.49 -10.37 -25.84
CA HIS A 433 -2.03 -10.39 -25.68
C HIS A 433 -1.36 -9.20 -26.39
N CYS A 434 -0.57 -8.43 -25.65
CA CYS A 434 0.09 -7.21 -26.12
C CYS A 434 1.45 -7.53 -26.76
N LYS A 435 1.69 -7.06 -27.99
CA LYS A 435 2.92 -7.29 -28.75
C LYS A 435 3.59 -5.99 -29.22
N THR A 436 2.97 -4.87 -29.01
CA THR A 436 3.44 -3.56 -29.49
C THR A 436 3.22 -2.48 -28.45
N PHE A 437 3.91 -1.37 -28.60
CA PHE A 437 3.64 -0.15 -27.80
C PHE A 437 2.18 0.29 -27.86
N GLN A 438 1.56 0.14 -29.03
CA GLN A 438 0.15 0.50 -29.22
C GLN A 438 -0.77 -0.43 -28.42
N ASP A 439 -0.49 -1.73 -28.39
CA ASP A 439 -1.27 -2.69 -27.59
C ASP A 439 -1.16 -2.39 -26.10
N LEU A 440 0.06 -2.06 -25.62
CA LEU A 440 0.34 -1.66 -24.24
C LEU A 440 -0.16 -0.25 -23.89
N ARG A 441 -0.62 0.53 -24.89
CA ARG A 441 -0.86 1.96 -24.74
C ARG A 441 0.31 2.67 -24.06
N LEU A 442 1.52 2.43 -24.55
CA LEU A 442 2.76 2.89 -23.97
C LEU A 442 3.43 3.93 -24.88
N MET A 443 3.83 5.05 -24.30
CA MET A 443 4.61 6.09 -24.95
C MET A 443 6.04 6.08 -24.44
N ASN A 444 7.00 6.11 -25.36
CA ASN A 444 8.42 6.21 -25.04
C ASN A 444 8.94 7.62 -25.35
N GLU A 445 9.50 8.29 -24.35
CA GLU A 445 10.21 9.55 -24.46
C GLU A 445 11.62 9.41 -23.88
N LEU A 446 12.63 9.29 -24.74
CA LEU A 446 14.02 9.21 -24.31
C LEU A 446 14.37 7.94 -23.51
N ALA A 447 13.83 6.78 -23.83
CA ALA A 447 14.29 5.50 -23.31
C ALA A 447 14.82 4.60 -24.43
N ASN A 448 15.72 3.68 -24.10
CA ASN A 448 16.33 2.73 -25.03
C ASN A 448 15.98 1.30 -24.64
N ASP A 449 16.29 0.36 -25.53
CA ASP A 449 16.30 -1.07 -25.25
C ASP A 449 15.06 -1.56 -24.47
N ILE A 450 13.86 -1.30 -25.07
CA ILE A 450 12.58 -1.78 -24.56
C ILE A 450 12.20 -3.03 -25.35
N TYR A 451 11.86 -4.08 -24.65
CA TYR A 451 11.52 -5.38 -25.21
C TYR A 451 10.06 -5.74 -24.92
N ILE A 452 9.38 -6.32 -25.90
CA ILE A 452 8.03 -6.88 -25.75
C ILE A 452 8.07 -8.31 -26.26
N ASP A 453 7.79 -9.30 -25.42
CA ASP A 453 7.94 -10.75 -25.70
C ASP A 453 9.32 -11.10 -26.28
N GLY A 454 10.38 -10.56 -25.68
CA GLY A 454 11.76 -10.77 -26.11
C GLY A 454 12.17 -10.05 -27.38
N GLU A 455 11.25 -9.38 -28.09
CA GLU A 455 11.56 -8.60 -29.28
C GLU A 455 11.89 -7.14 -28.93
N ARG A 456 13.10 -6.69 -29.31
CA ARG A 456 13.50 -5.29 -29.16
C ARG A 456 12.62 -4.38 -30.00
N THR A 457 11.96 -3.45 -29.36
CA THR A 457 11.06 -2.49 -30.03
C THR A 457 11.82 -1.23 -30.41
N PHE A 458 11.61 -0.78 -31.66
CA PHE A 458 12.14 0.49 -32.14
C PHE A 458 11.01 1.51 -32.21
N VAL A 459 11.10 2.58 -31.43
CA VAL A 459 10.22 3.74 -31.63
C VAL A 459 10.67 4.42 -32.90
N GLN A 460 9.87 4.32 -33.96
CA GLN A 460 9.97 5.29 -35.03
C GLN A 460 9.38 6.61 -34.54
N ASN A 461 10.22 7.49 -33.97
CA ASN A 461 9.85 8.89 -33.79
C ASN A 461 9.63 9.50 -35.16
N LYS A 462 8.42 9.37 -35.69
CA LYS A 462 7.93 10.20 -36.78
C LYS A 462 7.13 11.33 -36.14
N PHE A 463 7.80 12.43 -35.83
CA PHE A 463 7.18 13.72 -35.70
C PHE A 463 7.19 14.42 -37.05
#